data_3c5b202fb19525b1e9d1b19b0dbf895a
#
_entry.id   3c5b202fb19525b1e9d1b19b0dbf895a
#
_cell.length_a   1.000
_cell.length_b   1.000
_cell.length_c   1.000
_cell.angle_alpha   90.00
_cell.angle_beta   90.00
_cell.angle_gamma   90.00
#
_symmetry.space_group_name_H-M   'P 1'
#
loop_
_entity.id
_entity.type
_entity.pdbx_description
1 polymer ?
#
loop_
_entity_poly.entity_id
_entity_poly.type
_entity_poly.pdbx_seq_one_letter_code
_entity_poly.pdbx_strand_id
1 'polypeptide(L)'
;GRHDIFVATTREKSDRPAEVFDGRRSPQTSYAKIDMTVPGVHKTGEIERRKRNQPVDPGKYFFAQSITGYGDETAFEKALRASIAANGGRALVFIHGYNTAFDAAVYRITQIVQDSDYKGTPVLFTWASGGSTVDYVYDNNSASAARDSLEETLRLVARAGAKRIDIIAHSMGNWVTMEALRQLAISGDRDLGKRLGDVVLASPDIDVDVFKSQMKRYGVPDKPFILFLSRDDRALRISGFLAGNRPRLGDYGKPEDIAQLGVVAVDLSQV
;
A
#
# COMPACT_ATOMS: atom_id res chain seq x y z
N GLY A 1 -21.31 2.94 -2.35
CA GLY A 1 -20.49 3.23 -1.18
C GLY A 1 -19.75 4.56 -1.32
N ARG A 2 -19.31 5.10 -0.20
CA ARG A 2 -18.55 6.36 -0.16
C ARG A 2 -17.40 6.23 0.84
N HIS A 3 -16.20 6.66 0.43
CA HIS A 3 -14.99 6.52 1.24
C HIS A 3 -14.08 7.73 1.09
N ASP A 4 -13.61 8.26 2.21
CA ASP A 4 -12.54 9.27 2.24
C ASP A 4 -11.19 8.55 2.28
N ILE A 5 -10.45 8.65 1.19
CA ILE A 5 -9.12 8.05 1.08
C ILE A 5 -8.07 9.12 1.38
N PHE A 6 -7.35 8.96 2.48
CA PHE A 6 -6.22 9.81 2.82
C PHE A 6 -4.99 9.34 2.05
N VAL A 7 -4.21 10.26 1.52
CA VAL A 7 -3.08 9.97 0.64
C VAL A 7 -1.81 10.64 1.13
N ALA A 8 -0.76 9.84 1.29
CA ALA A 8 0.61 10.32 1.41
C ALA A 8 1.40 9.81 0.21
N THR A 9 2.14 10.67 -0.48
CA THR A 9 2.78 10.29 -1.73
C THR A 9 4.17 10.90 -1.91
N THR A 10 5.07 10.09 -2.49
CA THR A 10 6.38 10.51 -2.98
C THR A 10 6.38 10.78 -4.49
N ARG A 11 5.19 10.80 -5.10
CA ARG A 11 5.04 11.18 -6.52
C ARG A 11 5.09 12.68 -6.68
N GLU A 12 5.58 13.14 -7.84
CA GLU A 12 5.50 14.54 -8.26
C GLU A 12 4.06 14.87 -8.66
N LYS A 13 3.65 16.12 -8.45
CA LYS A 13 2.38 16.61 -9.01
C LYS A 13 2.46 16.59 -10.53
N SER A 14 1.39 16.07 -11.16
CA SER A 14 1.32 16.05 -12.61
C SER A 14 1.05 17.44 -13.18
N ASP A 15 1.63 17.70 -14.36
CA ASP A 15 1.31 18.89 -15.16
C ASP A 15 -0.09 18.77 -15.78
N ARG A 16 -0.68 17.57 -15.80
CA ARG A 16 -2.05 17.29 -16.25
C ARG A 16 -2.97 17.20 -15.03
N PRO A 17 -3.90 18.15 -14.82
CA PRO A 17 -4.73 18.19 -13.60
C PRO A 17 -5.56 16.92 -13.36
N ALA A 18 -6.01 16.25 -14.41
CA ALA A 18 -6.80 15.02 -14.31
C ALA A 18 -6.01 13.83 -13.76
N GLU A 19 -4.67 13.84 -13.89
CA GLU A 19 -3.78 12.79 -13.38
C GLU A 19 -3.44 12.99 -11.91
N VAL A 20 -3.44 14.21 -11.42
CA VAL A 20 -3.13 14.68 -10.06
C VAL A 20 -1.66 14.47 -9.69
N PHE A 21 -1.20 13.21 -9.63
CA PHE A 21 0.19 12.83 -9.40
C PHE A 21 0.66 11.87 -10.50
N ASP A 22 1.89 12.00 -10.92
CA ASP A 22 2.47 11.15 -11.97
C ASP A 22 3.53 10.17 -11.43
N GLY A 23 4.26 9.52 -12.30
CA GLY A 23 5.28 8.53 -11.94
C GLY A 23 6.65 9.11 -11.62
N ARG A 24 6.84 10.42 -11.65
CA ARG A 24 8.12 11.05 -11.29
C ARG A 24 8.27 11.08 -9.77
N ARG A 25 9.51 10.96 -9.30
CA ARG A 25 9.82 11.02 -7.87
C ARG A 25 9.87 12.47 -7.39
N SER A 26 9.19 12.74 -6.27
CA SER A 26 9.35 13.98 -5.52
C SER A 26 10.31 13.76 -4.35
N PRO A 27 11.19 14.71 -4.02
CA PRO A 27 12.03 14.62 -2.84
C PRO A 27 11.25 14.85 -1.54
N GLN A 28 10.00 15.29 -1.63
CA GLN A 28 9.15 15.59 -0.49
C GLN A 28 7.87 14.78 -0.55
N THR A 29 7.32 14.45 0.63
CA THR A 29 6.01 13.82 0.74
C THR A 29 4.92 14.87 0.56
N SER A 30 3.94 14.58 -0.30
CA SER A 30 2.74 15.39 -0.48
C SER A 30 1.53 14.67 0.10
N TYR A 31 0.52 15.43 0.48
CA TYR A 31 -0.65 14.92 1.19
C TYR A 31 -1.94 15.38 0.55
N ALA A 32 -2.91 14.48 0.47
CA ALA A 32 -4.23 14.76 -0.09
C ALA A 32 -5.29 13.88 0.57
N LYS A 33 -6.55 14.20 0.28
CA LYS A 33 -7.71 13.36 0.59
C LYS A 33 -8.59 13.30 -0.66
N ILE A 34 -9.06 12.09 -0.98
CA ILE A 34 -9.93 11.87 -2.12
C ILE A 34 -11.25 11.27 -1.61
N ASP A 35 -12.35 11.94 -1.93
CA ASP A 35 -13.69 11.44 -1.67
C ASP A 35 -14.11 10.55 -2.83
N MET A 36 -14.10 9.23 -2.59
CA MET A 36 -14.41 8.21 -3.59
C MET A 36 -15.82 7.66 -3.42
N THR A 37 -16.52 7.48 -4.53
CA THR A 37 -17.79 6.75 -4.56
C THR A 37 -17.66 5.45 -5.34
N VAL A 38 -18.35 4.42 -4.84
CA VAL A 38 -18.45 3.11 -5.46
C VAL A 38 -19.88 2.93 -5.97
N PRO A 39 -20.09 2.51 -7.24
CA PRO A 39 -21.42 2.42 -7.83
C PRO A 39 -22.28 1.34 -7.15
N GLY A 40 -23.60 1.51 -7.19
CA GLY A 40 -24.53 0.50 -6.65
C GLY A 40 -24.49 -0.85 -7.39
N VAL A 41 -24.00 -0.86 -8.62
CA VAL A 41 -23.82 -2.06 -9.45
C VAL A 41 -22.49 -2.79 -9.19
N HIS A 42 -21.69 -2.31 -8.23
CA HIS A 42 -20.40 -2.88 -7.91
C HIS A 42 -20.46 -4.36 -7.57
N LYS A 43 -19.51 -5.12 -8.09
CA LYS A 43 -19.31 -6.52 -7.77
C LYS A 43 -18.02 -6.70 -6.99
N THR A 44 -18.08 -7.47 -5.92
CA THR A 44 -16.93 -7.78 -5.06
C THR A 44 -15.73 -8.26 -5.88
N GLY A 45 -14.57 -7.67 -5.62
CA GLY A 45 -13.31 -7.98 -6.30
C GLY A 45 -13.09 -7.21 -7.61
N GLU A 46 -14.12 -6.59 -8.15
CA GLU A 46 -14.01 -5.82 -9.38
C GLU A 46 -13.76 -4.34 -9.12
N ILE A 47 -13.22 -3.65 -10.12
CA ILE A 47 -13.13 -2.20 -10.16
C ILE A 47 -13.83 -1.77 -11.45
N GLU A 48 -15.04 -1.26 -11.32
CA GLU A 48 -15.82 -0.72 -12.44
C GLU A 48 -15.22 0.62 -12.82
N ARG A 49 -14.28 0.57 -13.76
CA ARG A 49 -13.50 1.73 -14.19
C ARG A 49 -14.00 2.25 -15.52
N ARG A 50 -14.31 3.55 -15.56
CA ARG A 50 -14.73 4.23 -16.78
C ARG A 50 -13.60 4.21 -17.83
N LYS A 51 -13.92 3.82 -19.05
CA LYS A 51 -12.99 3.96 -20.18
C LYS A 51 -12.97 5.44 -20.64
N ARG A 52 -11.85 5.83 -21.24
CA ARG A 52 -11.59 7.22 -21.62
C ARG A 52 -12.69 7.84 -22.50
N ASN A 53 -13.33 7.03 -23.35
CA ASN A 53 -14.38 7.46 -24.28
C ASN A 53 -15.81 7.34 -23.70
N GLN A 54 -15.96 6.90 -22.46
CA GLN A 54 -17.26 6.74 -21.82
C GLN A 54 -17.60 7.99 -21.00
N PRO A 55 -18.88 8.36 -20.88
CA PRO A 55 -19.29 9.47 -20.04
C PRO A 55 -19.06 9.17 -18.56
N VAL A 56 -18.91 10.22 -17.77
CA VAL A 56 -18.85 10.10 -16.31
C VAL A 56 -20.21 9.64 -15.81
N ASP A 57 -20.23 8.55 -15.06
CA ASP A 57 -21.46 8.01 -14.47
C ASP A 57 -21.15 7.34 -13.11
N PRO A 58 -21.36 8.08 -12.00
CA PRO A 58 -21.12 7.52 -10.66
C PRO A 58 -22.02 6.34 -10.30
N GLY A 59 -23.10 6.15 -11.03
CA GLY A 59 -23.99 4.98 -10.88
C GLY A 59 -23.43 3.70 -11.50
N LYS A 60 -22.42 3.81 -12.37
CA LYS A 60 -21.81 2.68 -13.10
C LYS A 60 -20.34 2.47 -12.77
N TYR A 61 -19.61 3.53 -12.42
CA TYR A 61 -18.16 3.51 -12.27
C TYR A 61 -17.71 4.09 -10.94
N PHE A 62 -16.56 3.63 -10.45
CA PHE A 62 -15.83 4.30 -9.37
C PHE A 62 -15.57 5.74 -9.78
N PHE A 63 -15.78 6.67 -8.86
CA PHE A 63 -15.70 8.08 -9.16
C PHE A 63 -15.12 8.88 -7.99
N ALA A 64 -14.17 9.77 -8.30
CA ALA A 64 -13.65 10.74 -7.35
C ALA A 64 -14.54 11.98 -7.33
N GLN A 65 -15.29 12.16 -6.26
CA GLN A 65 -16.19 13.33 -6.10
C GLN A 65 -15.42 14.62 -5.88
N SER A 66 -14.35 14.55 -5.07
CA SER A 66 -13.51 15.69 -4.78
C SER A 66 -12.13 15.25 -4.37
N ILE A 67 -11.16 16.14 -4.56
CA ILE A 67 -9.77 15.98 -4.15
C ILE A 67 -9.37 17.22 -3.35
N THR A 68 -8.91 16.99 -2.11
CA THR A 68 -8.41 18.05 -1.24
C THR A 68 -6.91 17.90 -1.10
N GLY A 69 -6.14 18.91 -1.52
CA GLY A 69 -4.70 18.96 -1.26
C GLY A 69 -4.41 19.62 0.08
N TYR A 70 -3.41 19.13 0.80
CA TYR A 70 -2.95 19.73 2.04
C TYR A 70 -1.59 20.38 1.80
N GLY A 71 -1.43 21.63 2.29
CA GLY A 71 -0.22 22.40 2.08
C GLY A 71 0.98 21.92 2.90
N ASP A 72 0.71 21.24 4.01
CA ASP A 72 1.74 20.72 4.90
C ASP A 72 1.24 19.49 5.68
N GLU A 73 2.18 18.83 6.36
CA GLU A 73 1.93 17.66 7.18
C GLU A 73 0.97 17.95 8.34
N THR A 74 1.05 19.12 8.93
CA THR A 74 0.22 19.51 10.08
C THR A 74 -1.27 19.58 9.71
N ALA A 75 -1.60 20.16 8.57
CA ALA A 75 -2.97 20.21 8.06
C ALA A 75 -3.51 18.82 7.75
N PHE A 76 -2.69 17.97 7.14
CA PHE A 76 -3.04 16.58 6.88
C PHE A 76 -3.27 15.78 8.17
N GLU A 77 -2.36 15.88 9.12
CA GLU A 77 -2.47 15.20 10.42
C GLU A 77 -3.75 15.59 11.15
N LYS A 78 -4.12 16.87 11.12
CA LYS A 78 -5.37 17.36 11.75
C LYS A 78 -6.60 16.70 11.13
N ALA A 79 -6.68 16.65 9.80
CA ALA A 79 -7.79 16.02 9.08
C ALA A 79 -7.83 14.51 9.33
N LEU A 80 -6.68 13.86 9.32
CA LEU A 80 -6.53 12.42 9.58
C LEU A 80 -6.97 12.09 11.01
N ARG A 81 -6.58 12.88 12.00
CA ARG A 81 -6.97 12.74 13.40
C ARG A 81 -8.49 12.74 13.57
N ALA A 82 -9.17 13.69 12.92
CA ALA A 82 -10.62 13.77 12.99
C ALA A 82 -11.29 12.51 12.38
N SER A 83 -10.78 12.03 11.26
CA SER A 83 -11.29 10.81 10.61
C SER A 83 -11.05 9.56 11.47
N ILE A 84 -9.86 9.39 12.01
CA ILE A 84 -9.51 8.24 12.85
C ILE A 84 -10.40 8.21 14.10
N ALA A 85 -10.59 9.35 14.76
CA ALA A 85 -11.48 9.45 15.93
C ALA A 85 -12.92 9.07 15.59
N ALA A 86 -13.42 9.50 14.42
CA ALA A 86 -14.77 9.19 13.96
C ALA A 86 -14.93 7.72 13.52
N ASN A 87 -13.83 7.02 13.24
CA ASN A 87 -13.82 5.65 12.73
C ASN A 87 -13.21 4.65 13.72
N GLY A 88 -13.49 4.80 14.99
CA GLY A 88 -13.14 3.82 16.01
C GLY A 88 -11.66 3.74 16.39
N GLY A 89 -10.84 4.72 16.01
CA GLY A 89 -9.40 4.71 16.28
C GLY A 89 -8.59 3.73 15.43
N ARG A 90 -9.14 3.26 14.31
CA ARG A 90 -8.48 2.30 13.41
C ARG A 90 -8.06 2.98 12.11
N ALA A 91 -6.91 2.61 11.61
CA ALA A 91 -6.42 3.00 10.30
C ALA A 91 -5.89 1.78 9.54
N LEU A 92 -6.08 1.79 8.23
CA LEU A 92 -5.49 0.83 7.30
C LEU A 92 -4.56 1.59 6.37
N VAL A 93 -3.29 1.19 6.32
CA VAL A 93 -2.33 1.72 5.36
C VAL A 93 -2.13 0.70 4.25
N PHE A 94 -2.41 1.11 3.02
CA PHE A 94 -2.22 0.28 1.83
C PHE A 94 -1.04 0.81 1.02
N ILE A 95 -0.14 -0.10 0.64
CA ILE A 95 1.04 0.19 -0.19
C ILE A 95 0.93 -0.63 -1.47
N HIS A 96 0.73 0.05 -2.60
CA HIS A 96 0.55 -0.58 -3.89
C HIS A 96 1.83 -1.23 -4.43
N GLY A 97 1.67 -2.00 -5.49
CA GLY A 97 2.75 -2.73 -6.13
C GLY A 97 3.39 -2.04 -7.32
N TYR A 98 4.21 -2.82 -7.99
CA TYR A 98 4.86 -2.50 -9.26
C TYR A 98 3.84 -2.24 -10.36
N ASN A 99 4.20 -1.44 -11.34
CA ASN A 99 3.37 -1.12 -12.50
C ASN A 99 1.99 -0.56 -12.09
N THR A 100 2.00 0.41 -11.18
CA THR A 100 0.76 1.00 -10.66
C THR A 100 0.82 2.51 -10.77
N ALA A 101 -0.08 3.10 -11.57
CA ALA A 101 -0.27 4.54 -11.64
C ALA A 101 -1.07 5.02 -10.42
N PHE A 102 -1.05 6.33 -10.18
CA PHE A 102 -1.73 6.93 -9.03
C PHE A 102 -3.21 6.58 -8.96
N ASP A 103 -3.94 6.74 -10.05
CA ASP A 103 -5.37 6.44 -10.10
C ASP A 103 -5.67 4.96 -9.82
N ALA A 104 -4.88 4.07 -10.38
CA ALA A 104 -5.02 2.62 -10.15
C ALA A 104 -4.85 2.28 -8.66
N ALA A 105 -3.91 2.93 -7.97
CA ALA A 105 -3.72 2.75 -6.53
C ALA A 105 -4.93 3.24 -5.73
N VAL A 106 -5.49 4.40 -6.09
CA VAL A 106 -6.70 4.95 -5.46
C VAL A 106 -7.90 4.02 -5.65
N TYR A 107 -8.12 3.53 -6.85
CA TYR A 107 -9.20 2.58 -7.12
C TYR A 107 -9.03 1.29 -6.32
N ARG A 108 -7.81 0.80 -6.20
CA ARG A 108 -7.55 -0.46 -5.49
C ARG A 108 -7.83 -0.36 -3.99
N ILE A 109 -7.36 0.68 -3.32
CA ILE A 109 -7.67 0.84 -1.90
C ILE A 109 -9.17 1.05 -1.68
N THR A 110 -9.83 1.78 -2.56
CA THR A 110 -11.27 1.99 -2.50
C THR A 110 -12.02 0.66 -2.61
N GLN A 111 -11.63 -0.19 -3.55
CA GLN A 111 -12.20 -1.53 -3.70
C GLN A 111 -11.95 -2.38 -2.45
N ILE A 112 -10.74 -2.37 -1.89
CA ILE A 112 -10.40 -3.15 -0.70
C ILE A 112 -11.29 -2.76 0.48
N VAL A 113 -11.44 -1.46 0.77
CA VAL A 113 -12.23 -1.03 1.93
C VAL A 113 -13.73 -1.21 1.70
N GLN A 114 -14.21 -1.10 0.47
CA GLN A 114 -15.59 -1.39 0.12
C GLN A 114 -15.92 -2.87 0.34
N ASP A 115 -15.12 -3.76 -0.23
CA ASP A 115 -15.40 -5.19 -0.23
C ASP A 115 -15.20 -5.84 1.13
N SER A 116 -14.28 -5.33 1.93
CA SER A 116 -14.04 -5.80 3.29
C SER A 116 -14.96 -5.18 4.33
N ASP A 117 -15.79 -4.22 3.94
CA ASP A 117 -16.61 -3.42 4.87
C ASP A 117 -15.77 -2.82 6.00
N TYR A 118 -14.58 -2.33 5.65
CA TYR A 118 -13.63 -1.80 6.62
C TYR A 118 -14.18 -0.53 7.27
N LYS A 119 -14.18 -0.48 8.61
CA LYS A 119 -14.79 0.61 9.39
C LYS A 119 -13.79 1.68 9.86
N GLY A 120 -12.49 1.46 9.68
CA GLY A 120 -11.45 2.42 10.02
C GLY A 120 -11.20 3.44 8.92
N THR A 121 -10.16 4.25 9.12
CA THR A 121 -9.73 5.26 8.13
C THR A 121 -8.75 4.65 7.13
N PRO A 122 -9.05 4.68 5.82
CA PRO A 122 -8.12 4.20 4.81
C PRO A 122 -7.06 5.26 4.49
N VAL A 123 -5.81 4.82 4.46
CA VAL A 123 -4.65 5.64 4.10
C VAL A 123 -3.90 4.95 2.97
N LEU A 124 -3.80 5.61 1.83
CA LEU A 124 -2.99 5.17 0.71
C LEU A 124 -1.59 5.79 0.83
N PHE A 125 -0.57 4.94 0.92
CA PHE A 125 0.79 5.37 0.66
C PHE A 125 1.15 5.03 -0.79
N THR A 126 1.38 6.02 -1.62
CA THR A 126 1.69 5.80 -3.03
C THR A 126 3.06 6.35 -3.41
N TRP A 127 3.92 5.42 -3.86
CA TRP A 127 5.26 5.70 -4.30
C TRP A 127 5.33 5.80 -5.82
N ALA A 128 6.42 6.35 -6.34
CA ALA A 128 6.54 6.75 -7.74
C ALA A 128 6.80 5.56 -8.67
N SER A 129 5.81 4.66 -8.82
CA SER A 129 5.80 3.67 -9.90
C SER A 129 5.57 4.38 -11.22
N GLY A 130 6.32 3.95 -12.27
CA GLY A 130 6.17 4.50 -13.62
C GLY A 130 4.86 4.12 -14.30
N GLY A 131 4.16 3.09 -13.80
CA GLY A 131 2.91 2.63 -14.36
C GLY A 131 3.05 1.83 -15.65
N SER A 132 4.22 1.26 -15.89
CA SER A 132 4.54 0.46 -17.07
C SER A 132 5.36 -0.78 -16.68
N THR A 133 5.17 -1.87 -17.40
CA THR A 133 5.91 -3.13 -17.17
C THR A 133 7.39 -3.03 -17.51
N VAL A 134 7.78 -2.08 -18.38
CA VAL A 134 9.19 -1.84 -18.74
C VAL A 134 9.95 -1.04 -17.69
N ASP A 135 9.25 -0.48 -16.72
CA ASP A 135 9.84 0.39 -15.68
C ASP A 135 10.23 -0.38 -14.41
N TYR A 136 10.50 -1.69 -14.50
CA TYR A 136 10.77 -2.50 -13.30
C TYR A 136 11.95 -1.98 -12.47
N VAL A 137 13.07 -1.65 -13.12
CA VAL A 137 14.27 -1.13 -12.43
C VAL A 137 13.99 0.25 -11.85
N TYR A 138 13.30 1.09 -12.61
CA TYR A 138 12.86 2.42 -12.14
C TYR A 138 11.97 2.28 -10.89
N ASP A 139 10.98 1.38 -10.95
CA ASP A 139 10.05 1.14 -9.84
C ASP A 139 10.77 0.61 -8.60
N ASN A 140 11.74 -0.30 -8.77
CA ASN A 140 12.53 -0.82 -7.66
C ASN A 140 13.30 0.30 -6.94
N ASN A 141 13.92 1.21 -7.71
CA ASN A 141 14.62 2.36 -7.14
C ASN A 141 13.65 3.35 -6.49
N SER A 142 12.48 3.57 -7.09
CA SER A 142 11.43 4.44 -6.52
C SER A 142 10.90 3.89 -5.20
N ALA A 143 10.70 2.57 -5.11
CA ALA A 143 10.28 1.91 -3.87
C ALA A 143 11.33 2.08 -2.78
N SER A 144 12.60 1.87 -3.10
CA SER A 144 13.71 2.06 -2.15
C SER A 144 13.81 3.52 -1.68
N ALA A 145 13.64 4.49 -2.59
CA ALA A 145 13.67 5.92 -2.27
C ALA A 145 12.51 6.36 -1.39
N ALA A 146 11.40 5.61 -1.38
CA ALA A 146 10.18 5.95 -0.63
C ALA A 146 10.17 5.43 0.82
N ARG A 147 11.13 4.62 1.24
CA ARG A 147 11.08 3.92 2.53
C ARG A 147 11.03 4.85 3.73
N ASP A 148 11.79 5.96 3.70
CA ASP A 148 11.80 6.93 4.80
C ASP A 148 10.46 7.67 4.90
N SER A 149 9.87 8.00 3.76
CA SER A 149 8.54 8.63 3.70
C SER A 149 7.45 7.70 4.22
N LEU A 150 7.53 6.40 3.95
CA LEU A 150 6.59 5.42 4.52
C LEU A 150 6.76 5.31 6.03
N GLU A 151 7.98 5.26 6.54
CA GLU A 151 8.23 5.26 7.98
C GLU A 151 7.60 6.50 8.65
N GLU A 152 7.85 7.68 8.10
CA GLU A 152 7.26 8.93 8.59
C GLU A 152 5.73 8.92 8.53
N THR A 153 5.17 8.36 7.47
CA THR A 153 3.70 8.21 7.32
C THR A 153 3.12 7.31 8.39
N LEU A 154 3.76 6.17 8.68
CA LEU A 154 3.31 5.27 9.75
C LEU A 154 3.36 5.96 11.13
N ARG A 155 4.43 6.70 11.40
CA ARG A 155 4.54 7.50 12.63
C ARG A 155 3.48 8.59 12.71
N LEU A 156 3.18 9.23 11.59
CA LEU A 156 2.13 10.26 11.49
C LEU A 156 0.75 9.67 11.80
N VAL A 157 0.42 8.51 11.25
CA VAL A 157 -0.84 7.82 11.53
C VAL A 157 -0.95 7.48 13.01
N ALA A 158 0.13 7.04 13.64
CA ALA A 158 0.17 6.79 15.08
C ALA A 158 -0.06 8.07 15.89
N ARG A 159 0.64 9.16 15.54
CA ARG A 159 0.47 10.48 16.20
C ARG A 159 -0.94 11.04 16.02
N ALA A 160 -1.57 10.76 14.90
CA ALA A 160 -2.94 11.19 14.62
C ALA A 160 -3.99 10.44 15.46
N GLY A 161 -3.57 9.57 16.35
CA GLY A 161 -4.43 8.95 17.35
C GLY A 161 -4.93 7.56 16.98
N ALA A 162 -4.37 6.92 15.97
CA ALA A 162 -4.71 5.53 15.67
C ALA A 162 -4.32 4.63 16.83
N LYS A 163 -5.30 3.88 17.35
CA LYS A 163 -5.08 2.86 18.39
C LYS A 163 -4.62 1.54 17.75
N ARG A 164 -5.02 1.31 16.51
CA ARG A 164 -4.65 0.15 15.72
C ARG A 164 -4.38 0.57 14.29
N ILE A 165 -3.23 0.14 13.75
CA ILE A 165 -2.81 0.39 12.39
C ILE A 165 -2.60 -0.96 11.71
N ASP A 166 -3.44 -1.27 10.73
CA ASP A 166 -3.28 -2.44 9.88
C ASP A 166 -2.55 -2.03 8.60
N ILE A 167 -1.74 -2.92 8.06
CA ILE A 167 -0.97 -2.69 6.84
C ILE A 167 -1.30 -3.77 5.82
N ILE A 168 -1.58 -3.37 4.59
CA ILE A 168 -1.66 -4.26 3.43
C ILE A 168 -0.68 -3.75 2.39
N ALA A 169 0.28 -4.59 2.01
CA ALA A 169 1.23 -4.31 0.95
C ALA A 169 1.09 -5.32 -0.18
N HIS A 170 1.25 -4.87 -1.42
CA HIS A 170 1.13 -5.72 -2.61
C HIS A 170 2.40 -5.65 -3.46
N SER A 171 2.85 -6.81 -3.96
CA SER A 171 3.96 -6.92 -4.91
C SER A 171 5.23 -6.20 -4.42
N MET A 172 5.79 -5.30 -5.20
CA MET A 172 6.97 -4.50 -4.84
C MET A 172 6.72 -3.54 -3.66
N GLY A 173 5.45 -3.22 -3.35
CA GLY A 173 5.09 -2.46 -2.14
C GLY A 173 5.52 -3.16 -0.85
N ASN A 174 5.70 -4.49 -0.88
CA ASN A 174 6.24 -5.24 0.26
C ASN A 174 7.69 -4.89 0.54
N TRP A 175 8.48 -4.60 -0.49
CA TRP A 175 9.86 -4.17 -0.33
C TRP A 175 9.94 -2.89 0.50
N VAL A 176 9.23 -1.84 0.10
CA VAL A 176 9.25 -0.56 0.83
C VAL A 176 8.66 -0.71 2.23
N THR A 177 7.62 -1.54 2.38
CA THR A 177 6.99 -1.82 3.68
C THR A 177 7.97 -2.49 4.64
N MET A 178 8.65 -3.53 4.21
CA MET A 178 9.62 -4.23 5.06
C MET A 178 10.82 -3.35 5.40
N GLU A 179 11.26 -2.50 4.48
CA GLU A 179 12.31 -1.52 4.76
C GLU A 179 11.89 -0.48 5.81
N ALA A 180 10.66 0.01 5.73
CA ALA A 180 10.12 0.94 6.72
C ALA A 180 9.97 0.27 8.10
N LEU A 181 9.45 -0.95 8.16
CA LEU A 181 9.31 -1.71 9.40
C LEU A 181 10.67 -2.02 10.02
N ARG A 182 11.66 -2.39 9.20
CA ARG A 182 13.03 -2.58 9.65
C ARG A 182 13.59 -1.31 10.28
N GLN A 183 13.34 -0.15 9.68
CA GLN A 183 13.80 1.13 10.21
C GLN A 183 13.11 1.48 11.53
N LEU A 184 11.83 1.19 11.69
CA LEU A 184 11.12 1.32 12.96
C LEU A 184 11.78 0.47 14.06
N ALA A 185 12.14 -0.77 13.74
CA ALA A 185 12.82 -1.67 14.68
C ALA A 185 14.19 -1.12 15.10
N ILE A 186 14.98 -0.62 14.16
CA ILE A 186 16.29 0.00 14.43
C ILE A 186 16.14 1.20 15.37
N SER A 187 15.09 1.98 15.19
CA SER A 187 14.80 3.15 16.03
C SER A 187 14.18 2.82 17.39
N GLY A 188 13.95 1.53 17.70
CA GLY A 188 13.36 1.12 18.96
C GLY A 188 11.86 1.27 19.07
N ASP A 189 11.14 1.37 17.94
CA ASP A 189 9.70 1.60 17.88
C ASP A 189 9.02 0.66 16.87
N ARG A 190 9.40 -0.60 16.89
CA ARG A 190 9.04 -1.59 15.86
C ARG A 190 7.53 -1.82 15.68
N ASP A 191 6.74 -1.63 16.72
CA ASP A 191 5.30 -1.85 16.70
C ASP A 191 4.49 -0.56 16.91
N LEU A 192 5.13 0.60 16.76
CA LEU A 192 4.51 1.92 16.95
C LEU A 192 3.83 2.07 18.32
N GLY A 193 4.50 1.61 19.37
CA GLY A 193 3.95 1.66 20.71
C GLY A 193 2.76 0.71 20.88
N LYS A 194 2.85 -0.50 20.35
CA LYS A 194 1.82 -1.55 20.36
C LYS A 194 0.55 -1.18 19.56
N ARG A 195 0.67 -0.26 18.61
CA ARG A 195 -0.43 0.12 17.74
C ARG A 195 -0.49 -0.72 16.44
N LEU A 196 0.61 -1.39 16.09
CA LEU A 196 0.66 -2.20 14.88
C LEU A 196 -0.30 -3.40 15.02
N GLY A 197 -1.28 -3.47 14.13
CA GLY A 197 -2.24 -4.56 14.03
C GLY A 197 -1.78 -5.65 13.07
N ASP A 198 -2.66 -6.03 12.13
CA ASP A 198 -2.32 -7.01 11.10
C ASP A 198 -1.39 -6.41 10.06
N VAL A 199 -0.37 -7.16 9.69
CA VAL A 199 0.50 -6.86 8.55
C VAL A 199 0.31 -7.96 7.52
N VAL A 200 -0.28 -7.58 6.38
CA VAL A 200 -0.59 -8.50 5.28
C VAL A 200 0.34 -8.20 4.12
N LEU A 201 1.12 -9.18 3.74
CA LEU A 201 2.10 -9.13 2.65
C LEU A 201 1.57 -9.94 1.49
N ALA A 202 0.94 -9.26 0.52
CA ALA A 202 0.26 -9.92 -0.60
C ALA A 202 1.19 -10.05 -1.81
N SER A 203 1.34 -11.27 -2.32
CA SER A 203 2.16 -11.59 -3.50
C SER A 203 3.50 -10.84 -3.52
N PRO A 204 4.32 -10.94 -2.47
CA PRO A 204 5.45 -10.04 -2.29
C PRO A 204 6.55 -10.26 -3.34
N ASP A 205 7.02 -9.15 -3.89
CA ASP A 205 8.15 -9.10 -4.81
C ASP A 205 9.40 -8.62 -4.06
N ILE A 206 9.98 -9.53 -3.29
CA ILE A 206 11.21 -9.33 -2.52
C ILE A 206 12.09 -10.55 -2.71
N ASP A 207 13.39 -10.35 -2.86
CA ASP A 207 14.36 -11.43 -2.78
C ASP A 207 14.24 -12.15 -1.42
N VAL A 208 14.26 -13.47 -1.43
CA VAL A 208 14.02 -14.28 -0.22
C VAL A 208 15.08 -14.02 0.85
N ASP A 209 16.34 -13.90 0.47
CA ASP A 209 17.42 -13.66 1.44
C ASP A 209 17.32 -12.26 2.05
N VAL A 210 16.92 -11.28 1.25
CA VAL A 210 16.67 -9.91 1.73
C VAL A 210 15.51 -9.91 2.74
N PHE A 211 14.41 -10.57 2.42
CA PHE A 211 13.27 -10.69 3.34
C PHE A 211 13.66 -11.35 4.67
N LYS A 212 14.39 -12.44 4.61
CA LYS A 212 14.91 -13.11 5.82
C LYS A 212 15.77 -12.16 6.66
N SER A 213 16.65 -11.39 6.02
CA SER A 213 17.47 -10.38 6.67
C SER A 213 16.63 -9.27 7.33
N GLN A 214 15.63 -8.79 6.62
CA GLN A 214 14.71 -7.76 7.14
C GLN A 214 13.94 -8.28 8.37
N MET A 215 13.40 -9.50 8.31
CA MET A 215 12.67 -10.10 9.43
C MET A 215 13.58 -10.37 10.64
N LYS A 216 14.81 -10.80 10.42
CA LYS A 216 15.78 -10.98 11.51
C LYS A 216 16.07 -9.66 12.23
N ARG A 217 16.20 -8.57 11.48
CA ARG A 217 16.44 -7.24 12.06
C ARG A 217 15.20 -6.69 12.77
N TYR A 218 14.02 -6.93 12.20
CA TYR A 218 12.76 -6.56 12.82
C TYR A 218 12.53 -7.32 14.14
N GLY A 219 12.88 -8.58 14.17
CA GLY A 219 12.60 -9.50 15.26
C GLY A 219 11.25 -10.21 15.08
N VAL A 220 11.02 -11.26 15.86
CA VAL A 220 9.75 -12.00 15.81
C VAL A 220 8.61 -11.06 16.27
N PRO A 221 7.62 -10.76 15.42
CA PRO A 221 6.50 -9.90 15.84
C PRO A 221 5.62 -10.60 16.87
N ASP A 222 4.98 -9.80 17.74
CA ASP A 222 4.03 -10.32 18.73
C ASP A 222 2.85 -11.04 18.05
N LYS A 223 2.42 -10.51 16.90
CA LYS A 223 1.41 -11.13 16.04
C LYS A 223 2.06 -11.46 14.70
N PRO A 224 2.01 -12.72 14.25
CA PRO A 224 2.65 -13.11 12.99
C PRO A 224 2.22 -12.26 11.80
N PHE A 225 3.16 -11.90 10.94
CA PHE A 225 2.84 -11.30 9.65
C PHE A 225 2.18 -12.36 8.75
N ILE A 226 1.21 -11.94 7.96
CA ILE A 226 0.46 -12.83 7.08
C ILE A 226 0.98 -12.65 5.66
N LEU A 227 1.46 -13.74 5.08
CA LEU A 227 1.99 -13.77 3.72
C LEU A 227 0.97 -14.47 2.82
N PHE A 228 0.38 -13.73 1.87
CA PHE A 228 -0.47 -14.32 0.83
C PHE A 228 0.35 -14.61 -0.42
N LEU A 229 0.41 -15.88 -0.81
CA LEU A 229 1.09 -16.36 -2.00
C LEU A 229 0.08 -16.61 -3.12
N SER A 230 0.37 -16.16 -4.32
CA SER A 230 -0.39 -16.46 -5.52
C SER A 230 0.56 -16.82 -6.65
N ARG A 231 0.47 -18.07 -7.14
CA ARG A 231 1.33 -18.55 -8.25
C ARG A 231 0.93 -17.95 -9.59
N ASP A 232 -0.25 -17.39 -9.69
CA ASP A 232 -0.79 -16.83 -10.94
C ASP A 232 -0.50 -15.34 -11.11
N ASP A 233 0.28 -14.74 -10.21
CA ASP A 233 0.64 -13.33 -10.31
C ASP A 233 1.67 -13.12 -11.42
N ARG A 234 1.20 -12.59 -12.56
CA ARG A 234 2.03 -12.30 -13.74
C ARG A 234 3.13 -11.30 -13.44
N ALA A 235 2.91 -10.37 -12.53
CA ALA A 235 3.91 -9.38 -12.14
C ALA A 235 5.12 -10.05 -11.48
N LEU A 236 4.93 -11.07 -10.65
CA LEU A 236 6.02 -11.84 -10.04
C LEU A 236 6.84 -12.59 -11.07
N ARG A 237 6.21 -13.15 -12.13
CA ARG A 237 6.95 -13.83 -13.21
C ARG A 237 7.86 -12.87 -13.97
N ILE A 238 7.36 -11.68 -14.29
CA ILE A 238 8.14 -10.63 -14.97
C ILE A 238 9.28 -10.17 -14.05
N SER A 239 9.00 -9.94 -12.77
CA SER A 239 10.01 -9.49 -11.81
C SER A 239 11.11 -10.55 -11.61
N GLY A 240 10.76 -11.83 -11.54
CA GLY A 240 11.71 -12.93 -11.47
C GLY A 240 12.68 -12.96 -12.64
N PHE A 241 12.16 -12.79 -13.85
CA PHE A 241 12.98 -12.72 -15.05
C PHE A 241 13.92 -11.51 -15.03
N LEU A 242 13.40 -10.32 -14.73
CA LEU A 242 14.19 -9.09 -14.68
C LEU A 242 15.20 -9.08 -13.54
N ALA A 243 14.91 -9.80 -12.46
CA ALA A 243 15.81 -9.96 -11.31
C ALA A 243 16.85 -11.10 -11.50
N GLY A 244 16.98 -11.66 -12.69
CA GLY A 244 17.94 -12.73 -12.99
C GLY A 244 17.52 -14.11 -12.49
N ASN A 245 16.24 -14.41 -12.51
CA ASN A 245 15.63 -15.70 -12.09
C ASN A 245 15.98 -16.11 -10.64
N ARG A 246 16.27 -15.14 -9.77
CA ARG A 246 16.47 -15.43 -8.35
C ARG A 246 15.13 -15.65 -7.66
N PRO A 247 15.06 -16.53 -6.65
CA PRO A 247 13.81 -16.77 -5.93
C PRO A 247 13.26 -15.48 -5.30
N ARG A 248 12.00 -15.18 -5.63
CA ARG A 248 11.25 -14.10 -4.99
C ARG A 248 10.32 -14.70 -3.94
N LEU A 249 10.04 -13.95 -2.88
CA LEU A 249 9.22 -14.43 -1.77
C LEU A 249 7.83 -14.90 -2.22
N GLY A 250 7.22 -14.22 -3.20
CA GLY A 250 5.93 -14.59 -3.76
C GLY A 250 5.89 -15.93 -4.48
N ASP A 251 7.03 -16.40 -4.97
CA ASP A 251 7.20 -17.70 -5.64
C ASP A 251 7.81 -18.76 -4.71
N TYR A 252 8.09 -18.41 -3.45
CA TYR A 252 8.82 -19.28 -2.54
C TYR A 252 7.94 -20.42 -2.03
N GLY A 253 8.33 -21.64 -2.40
CA GLY A 253 7.57 -22.85 -2.11
C GLY A 253 7.82 -23.51 -0.75
N LYS A 254 8.60 -22.87 0.14
CA LYS A 254 8.97 -23.44 1.45
C LYS A 254 8.57 -22.51 2.61
N PRO A 255 7.27 -22.37 2.89
CA PRO A 255 6.80 -21.45 3.94
C PRO A 255 7.31 -21.81 5.35
N GLU A 256 7.68 -23.07 5.59
CA GLU A 256 8.25 -23.52 6.84
C GLU A 256 9.60 -22.86 7.17
N ASP A 257 10.37 -22.47 6.17
CA ASP A 257 11.67 -21.81 6.37
C ASP A 257 11.53 -20.39 6.94
N ILE A 258 10.36 -19.78 6.78
CA ILE A 258 10.09 -18.41 7.26
C ILE A 258 9.17 -18.38 8.47
N ALA A 259 8.54 -19.50 8.82
CA ALA A 259 7.60 -19.58 9.95
C ALA A 259 8.28 -19.21 11.28
N GLN A 260 9.51 -19.61 11.48
CA GLN A 260 10.30 -19.28 12.68
C GLN A 260 10.65 -17.79 12.79
N LEU A 261 10.53 -17.03 11.69
CA LEU A 261 10.74 -15.58 11.66
C LEU A 261 9.48 -14.80 12.07
N GLY A 262 8.37 -15.48 12.32
CA GLY A 262 7.10 -14.88 12.71
C GLY A 262 6.21 -14.56 11.52
N VAL A 263 6.23 -15.39 10.48
CA VAL A 263 5.44 -15.22 9.26
C VAL A 263 4.60 -16.47 9.00
N VAL A 264 3.30 -16.27 8.81
CA VAL A 264 2.36 -17.33 8.42
C VAL A 264 2.03 -17.19 6.95
N ALA A 265 2.34 -18.20 6.16
CA ALA A 265 2.05 -18.20 4.71
C ALA A 265 0.69 -18.84 4.42
N VAL A 266 -0.09 -18.17 3.55
CA VAL A 266 -1.36 -18.66 3.02
C VAL A 266 -1.25 -18.73 1.50
N ASP A 267 -1.41 -19.92 0.94
CA ASP A 267 -1.36 -20.14 -0.50
C ASP A 267 -2.77 -20.06 -1.08
N LEU A 268 -3.01 -19.04 -1.91
CA LEU A 268 -4.30 -18.78 -2.56
C LEU A 268 -4.38 -19.39 -3.97
N SER A 269 -3.35 -20.05 -4.46
CA SER A 269 -3.32 -20.59 -5.82
C SER A 269 -4.28 -21.78 -6.04
N GLN A 270 -4.93 -22.25 -5.00
CA GLN A 270 -5.89 -23.37 -5.07
C GLN A 270 -7.34 -22.95 -4.71
N VAL A 271 -7.63 -21.65 -4.63
CA VAL A 271 -8.95 -21.11 -4.30
C VAL A 271 -9.68 -20.65 -5.57
#